data_6a783d89a21ce1c89d8caa45778e06fc
#
_entry.id   6a783d89a21ce1c89d8caa45778e06fc
#
_cell.length_a   1.000
_cell.length_b   1.000
_cell.length_c   1.000
_cell.angle_alpha   90.00
_cell.angle_beta   90.00
_cell.angle_gamma   90.00
#
_symmetry.space_group_name_H-M   'P 1'
#
loop_
_entity.id
_entity.type
_entity.pdbx_description
1 polymer ?
#
loop_
_entity_poly.entity_id
_entity_poly.type
_entity_poly.pdbx_seq_one_letter_code
_entity_poly.pdbx_strand_id
1 'polypeptide(L)'
;MPREVSLEKTRNIGIMAHIDAGKTTTTERILFYTGKTHKLGEVHDGAATMDWMEQEQERGITITSAATTCFWKNHRINIIDTPGHVDFTVEVERSLRVLDGSVTVLCAKGGVEPQSETVWRQADKYQVPRMVYVNKMDIMGANFYNVIDMMKERLKCNAVPIQLPIGAEADFKGIIDLVQMQADVYYDDKGLDVRVEDIPENMKELAQKYHDELVEHVAEQDDELLEKYLGGEELTIDEIKTCIRKSTIANKMVPVCCGTSYRNKGVQQLLDAIVDYMPAPTDVPSIKGTNPETGDCLLYTSDAADEED
;
A
#
# COMPACT_ATOMS: atom_id res chain seq x y z
N MET A 1 -8.31 17.42 -24.15
CA MET A 1 -7.25 16.61 -24.79
C MET A 1 -7.49 15.13 -24.47
N PRO A 2 -7.15 14.17 -25.34
CA PRO A 2 -7.28 12.76 -24.95
C PRO A 2 -6.35 12.49 -23.77
N ARG A 3 -6.84 11.74 -22.76
CA ARG A 3 -6.04 11.36 -21.60
C ARG A 3 -4.82 10.55 -22.03
N GLU A 4 -3.68 10.82 -21.41
CA GLU A 4 -2.43 10.12 -21.69
C GLU A 4 -2.47 8.66 -21.19
N VAL A 5 -3.20 8.42 -20.08
CA VAL A 5 -3.42 7.09 -19.48
C VAL A 5 -4.90 6.90 -19.17
N SER A 6 -5.44 5.70 -19.46
CA SER A 6 -6.85 5.39 -19.17
C SER A 6 -7.11 5.35 -17.65
N LEU A 7 -8.36 5.60 -17.23
CA LEU A 7 -8.77 5.56 -15.83
C LEU A 7 -8.52 4.19 -15.19
N GLU A 8 -8.73 3.10 -15.92
CA GLU A 8 -8.44 1.74 -15.47
C GLU A 8 -6.97 1.53 -15.07
N LYS A 9 -6.06 2.28 -15.70
CA LYS A 9 -4.62 2.27 -15.41
C LYS A 9 -4.18 3.41 -14.49
N THR A 10 -5.11 4.08 -13.84
CA THR A 10 -4.82 5.12 -12.85
C THR A 10 -5.02 4.57 -11.44
N ARG A 11 -4.23 5.02 -10.48
CA ARG A 11 -4.33 4.69 -9.05
C ARG A 11 -4.21 5.98 -8.26
N ASN A 12 -5.27 6.40 -7.59
CA ASN A 12 -5.28 7.56 -6.70
C ASN A 12 -5.16 7.04 -5.26
N ILE A 13 -3.94 7.07 -4.73
CA ILE A 13 -3.64 6.46 -3.43
C ILE A 13 -3.15 7.49 -2.41
N GLY A 14 -3.59 7.30 -1.16
CA GLY A 14 -3.03 7.99 -0.02
C GLY A 14 -1.98 7.15 0.69
N ILE A 15 -0.90 7.76 1.15
CA ILE A 15 0.04 7.10 2.04
C ILE A 15 -0.21 7.60 3.45
N MET A 16 -0.60 6.67 4.33
CA MET A 16 -0.95 6.92 5.72
C MET A 16 0.04 6.24 6.64
N ALA A 17 0.38 6.87 7.75
CA ALA A 17 1.28 6.28 8.74
C ALA A 17 1.16 7.02 10.07
N HIS A 18 1.54 6.35 11.16
CA HIS A 18 1.87 7.05 12.39
C HIS A 18 3.23 7.78 12.27
N ILE A 19 3.51 8.67 13.21
CA ILE A 19 4.77 9.40 13.27
C ILE A 19 5.93 8.39 13.29
N ASP A 20 6.99 8.67 12.54
CA ASP A 20 8.19 7.83 12.44
C ASP A 20 8.00 6.42 11.87
N ALA A 21 6.84 6.06 11.30
CA ALA A 21 6.71 4.78 10.58
C ALA A 21 7.53 4.73 9.27
N GLY A 22 7.98 5.89 8.79
CA GLY A 22 8.76 6.03 7.56
C GLY A 22 7.90 6.36 6.34
N LYS A 23 6.79 7.10 6.53
CA LYS A 23 5.90 7.57 5.47
C LYS A 23 6.67 8.33 4.38
N THR A 24 7.28 9.45 4.74
CA THR A 24 8.04 10.31 3.82
C THR A 24 9.17 9.54 3.15
N THR A 25 9.91 8.71 3.89
CA THR A 25 10.96 7.85 3.31
C THR A 25 10.39 6.89 2.26
N THR A 26 9.23 6.28 2.52
CA THR A 26 8.58 5.37 1.56
C THR A 26 8.14 6.12 0.31
N THR A 27 7.52 7.29 0.45
CA THR A 27 7.10 8.14 -0.67
C THR A 27 8.31 8.57 -1.52
N GLU A 28 9.38 9.04 -0.90
CA GLU A 28 10.63 9.41 -1.61
C GLU A 28 11.25 8.23 -2.37
N ARG A 29 11.22 7.01 -1.83
CA ARG A 29 11.70 5.81 -2.54
C ARG A 29 10.79 5.42 -3.71
N ILE A 30 9.48 5.58 -3.57
CA ILE A 30 8.54 5.42 -4.69
C ILE A 30 8.88 6.40 -5.81
N LEU A 31 9.10 7.68 -5.50
CA LEU A 31 9.47 8.69 -6.49
C LEU A 31 10.82 8.41 -7.15
N PHE A 32 11.77 7.88 -6.40
CA PHE A 32 13.07 7.48 -6.95
C PHE A 32 12.94 6.31 -7.94
N TYR A 33 12.29 5.22 -7.56
CA TYR A 33 12.15 4.04 -8.44
C TYR A 33 11.27 4.29 -9.66
N THR A 34 10.35 5.22 -9.58
CA THR A 34 9.53 5.67 -10.72
C THR A 34 10.22 6.70 -11.61
N GLY A 35 11.47 7.08 -11.29
CA GLY A 35 12.27 8.04 -12.08
C GLY A 35 11.81 9.49 -11.96
N LYS A 36 10.91 9.81 -11.02
CA LYS A 36 10.45 11.17 -10.78
C LYS A 36 11.53 12.02 -10.11
N THR A 37 12.32 11.43 -9.22
CA THR A 37 13.49 12.06 -8.58
C THR A 37 14.77 11.31 -8.95
N HIS A 38 15.88 12.05 -9.09
CA HIS A 38 17.18 11.47 -9.44
C HIS A 38 18.07 11.24 -8.22
N LYS A 39 17.66 11.72 -7.04
CA LYS A 39 18.39 11.56 -5.78
C LYS A 39 17.50 10.84 -4.78
N LEU A 40 18.12 9.98 -3.97
CA LEU A 40 17.51 9.44 -2.80
C LEU A 40 17.41 10.57 -1.76
N GLY A 41 16.25 11.24 -1.67
CA GLY A 41 15.98 12.25 -0.65
C GLY A 41 16.00 11.61 0.74
N GLU A 42 16.77 12.18 1.66
CA GLU A 42 16.73 11.78 3.07
C GLU A 42 16.03 12.86 3.88
N VAL A 43 15.07 12.43 4.71
CA VAL A 43 14.26 13.34 5.55
C VAL A 43 15.16 14.12 6.50
N HIS A 44 16.23 13.47 7.02
CA HIS A 44 17.16 14.10 7.97
C HIS A 44 18.04 15.19 7.35
N ASP A 45 18.19 15.20 6.03
CA ASP A 45 18.98 16.19 5.31
C ASP A 45 18.14 17.35 4.75
N GLY A 46 16.82 17.38 5.04
CA GLY A 46 15.88 18.37 4.51
C GLY A 46 15.72 18.32 2.99
N ALA A 47 16.06 17.17 2.37
CA ALA A 47 16.09 17.00 0.92
C ALA A 47 14.84 16.27 0.39
N ALA A 48 13.82 16.06 1.20
CA ALA A 48 12.59 15.37 0.81
C ALA A 48 11.76 16.26 -0.14
N THR A 49 11.38 15.71 -1.28
CA THR A 49 10.63 16.43 -2.33
C THR A 49 9.19 16.74 -1.93
N MET A 50 8.61 15.88 -1.06
CA MET A 50 7.22 16.02 -0.63
C MET A 50 7.05 16.98 0.55
N ASP A 51 8.06 17.15 1.40
CA ASP A 51 8.05 18.11 2.50
C ASP A 51 8.54 19.47 1.98
N TRP A 52 7.65 20.21 1.31
CA TRP A 52 7.98 21.46 0.62
C TRP A 52 7.99 22.70 1.53
N MET A 53 7.37 22.62 2.71
CA MET A 53 7.36 23.69 3.70
C MET A 53 8.60 23.62 4.59
N GLU A 54 9.23 24.78 4.86
CA GLU A 54 10.39 24.89 5.76
C GLU A 54 10.10 24.28 7.15
N GLN A 55 8.88 24.44 7.65
CA GLN A 55 8.43 23.89 8.93
C GLN A 55 8.28 22.36 8.91
N GLU A 56 7.94 21.77 7.77
CA GLU A 56 7.90 20.31 7.57
C GLU A 56 9.32 19.74 7.58
N GLN A 57 10.23 20.41 6.88
CA GLN A 57 11.65 20.02 6.81
C GLN A 57 12.35 20.12 8.16
N GLU A 58 12.11 21.22 8.91
CA GLU A 58 12.68 21.41 10.25
C GLU A 58 12.18 20.37 11.27
N ARG A 59 10.91 19.98 11.19
CA ARG A 59 10.28 19.08 12.15
C ARG A 59 10.28 17.62 11.72
N GLY A 60 10.55 17.35 10.43
CA GLY A 60 10.49 16.02 9.85
C GLY A 60 9.09 15.40 9.85
N ILE A 61 8.02 16.24 9.81
CA ILE A 61 6.63 15.82 9.80
C ILE A 61 5.88 16.50 8.66
N THR A 62 5.00 15.78 7.99
CA THR A 62 4.08 16.34 7.00
C THR A 62 2.95 17.10 7.70
N ILE A 63 2.77 18.34 7.34
CA ILE A 63 1.73 19.24 7.89
C ILE A 63 0.58 19.38 6.90
N THR A 64 0.92 19.59 5.62
CA THR A 64 -0.04 19.78 4.53
C THR A 64 0.01 18.61 3.57
N SER A 65 -1.15 18.16 3.09
CA SER A 65 -1.21 17.10 2.07
C SER A 65 -0.53 17.57 0.78
N ALA A 66 0.43 16.80 0.30
CA ALA A 66 1.11 17.03 -0.96
C ALA A 66 0.71 15.96 -1.96
N ALA A 67 0.43 16.37 -3.20
CA ALA A 67 0.07 15.46 -4.28
C ALA A 67 1.19 15.39 -5.32
N THR A 68 1.51 14.18 -5.75
CA THR A 68 2.48 13.96 -6.83
C THR A 68 2.04 12.82 -7.73
N THR A 69 2.49 12.87 -8.99
CA THR A 69 2.20 11.83 -9.98
C THR A 69 3.47 11.13 -10.39
N CYS A 70 3.42 9.82 -10.44
CA CYS A 70 4.50 8.98 -10.98
C CYS A 70 3.93 7.86 -11.86
N PHE A 71 4.82 7.12 -12.55
CA PHE A 71 4.43 6.05 -13.48
C PHE A 71 5.16 4.76 -13.12
N TRP A 72 4.40 3.65 -13.10
CA TRP A 72 4.94 2.32 -12.87
C TRP A 72 4.22 1.28 -13.71
N LYS A 73 4.94 0.43 -14.43
CA LYS A 73 4.35 -0.64 -15.29
C LYS A 73 3.17 -0.17 -16.14
N ASN A 74 3.33 0.95 -16.84
CA ASN A 74 2.28 1.59 -17.67
C ASN A 74 1.02 2.04 -16.89
N HIS A 75 1.11 2.22 -15.58
CA HIS A 75 0.07 2.80 -14.75
C HIS A 75 0.50 4.19 -14.27
N ARG A 76 -0.47 5.09 -14.20
CA ARG A 76 -0.33 6.39 -13.54
C ARG A 76 -0.68 6.23 -12.07
N ILE A 77 0.22 6.60 -11.18
CA ILE A 77 -0.01 6.56 -9.74
C ILE A 77 0.04 7.99 -9.23
N ASN A 78 -1.10 8.48 -8.76
CA ASN A 78 -1.21 9.75 -8.07
C ASN A 78 -1.13 9.46 -6.58
N ILE A 79 -0.13 10.02 -5.93
CA ILE A 79 0.13 9.82 -4.50
C ILE A 79 -0.27 11.10 -3.77
N ILE A 80 -1.13 10.95 -2.78
CA ILE A 80 -1.44 12.02 -1.82
C ILE A 80 -0.76 11.64 -0.50
N ASP A 81 0.24 12.41 -0.13
CA ASP A 81 0.92 12.26 1.14
C ASP A 81 0.09 12.93 2.24
N THR A 82 -0.47 12.13 3.15
CA THR A 82 -1.38 12.62 4.19
C THR A 82 -0.63 12.86 5.49
N PRO A 83 -0.96 13.93 6.26
CA PRO A 83 -0.38 14.13 7.58
C PRO A 83 -0.62 12.92 8.48
N GLY A 84 0.41 12.51 9.24
CA GLY A 84 0.32 11.39 10.19
C GLY A 84 -0.04 11.80 11.61
N HIS A 85 -0.17 13.11 11.89
CA HIS A 85 -0.38 13.64 13.23
C HIS A 85 -1.87 13.84 13.52
N VAL A 86 -2.30 13.51 14.74
CA VAL A 86 -3.72 13.62 15.17
C VAL A 86 -4.26 15.04 15.12
N ASP A 87 -3.40 16.06 15.23
CA ASP A 87 -3.79 17.47 15.16
C ASP A 87 -4.28 17.89 13.76
N PHE A 88 -3.92 17.13 12.72
CA PHE A 88 -4.29 17.40 11.33
C PHE A 88 -5.45 16.55 10.83
N THR A 89 -6.36 16.14 11.72
CA THR A 89 -7.52 15.29 11.41
C THR A 89 -8.34 15.80 10.22
N VAL A 90 -8.52 17.11 10.08
CA VAL A 90 -9.29 17.73 8.99
C VAL A 90 -8.61 17.51 7.64
N GLU A 91 -7.30 17.64 7.57
CA GLU A 91 -6.53 17.40 6.33
C GLU A 91 -6.55 15.90 5.94
N VAL A 92 -6.47 15.02 6.92
CA VAL A 92 -6.63 13.57 6.69
C VAL A 92 -8.02 13.25 6.15
N GLU A 93 -9.09 13.82 6.74
CA GLU A 93 -10.46 13.61 6.26
C GLU A 93 -10.70 14.17 4.85
N ARG A 94 -10.12 15.31 4.52
CA ARG A 94 -10.18 15.87 3.15
C ARG A 94 -9.50 14.96 2.14
N SER A 95 -8.31 14.48 2.47
CA SER A 95 -7.57 13.55 1.62
C SER A 95 -8.33 12.26 1.40
N LEU A 96 -8.91 11.66 2.45
CA LEU A 96 -9.69 10.41 2.38
C LEU A 96 -10.89 10.49 1.43
N ARG A 97 -11.45 11.68 1.19
CA ARG A 97 -12.60 11.86 0.29
C ARG A 97 -12.24 11.79 -1.20
N VAL A 98 -10.98 12.02 -1.54
CA VAL A 98 -10.52 12.05 -2.95
C VAL A 98 -9.66 10.83 -3.31
N LEU A 99 -9.40 9.95 -2.33
CA LEU A 99 -8.62 8.74 -2.53
C LEU A 99 -9.50 7.59 -3.00
N ASP A 100 -9.03 6.86 -3.99
CA ASP A 100 -9.64 5.58 -4.37
C ASP A 100 -9.18 4.46 -3.44
N GLY A 101 -7.97 4.58 -2.90
CA GLY A 101 -7.41 3.63 -1.94
C GLY A 101 -6.26 4.19 -1.13
N SER A 102 -5.77 3.45 -0.14
CA SER A 102 -4.67 3.90 0.71
C SER A 102 -3.66 2.79 1.02
N VAL A 103 -2.41 3.20 1.19
CA VAL A 103 -1.33 2.37 1.72
C VAL A 103 -1.03 2.83 3.14
N THR A 104 -1.28 1.96 4.10
CA THR A 104 -0.95 2.23 5.51
C THR A 104 0.43 1.68 5.83
N VAL A 105 1.36 2.56 6.18
CA VAL A 105 2.73 2.17 6.57
C VAL A 105 2.79 1.96 8.07
N LEU A 106 3.13 0.75 8.49
CA LEU A 106 3.34 0.37 9.89
C LEU A 106 4.81 0.06 10.15
N CYS A 107 5.29 0.39 11.36
CA CYS A 107 6.64 0.05 11.77
C CYS A 107 6.71 -1.42 12.22
N ALA A 108 7.66 -2.20 11.70
CA ALA A 108 7.84 -3.62 12.06
C ALA A 108 8.11 -3.86 13.55
N LYS A 109 8.60 -2.86 14.27
CA LYS A 109 8.84 -2.93 15.72
C LYS A 109 7.65 -2.45 16.53
N GLY A 110 7.07 -1.29 16.19
CA GLY A 110 5.95 -0.66 16.91
C GLY A 110 4.60 -1.28 16.57
N GLY A 111 4.45 -1.78 15.36
CA GLY A 111 3.20 -2.34 14.87
C GLY A 111 2.06 -1.32 14.82
N VAL A 112 0.92 -1.69 15.37
CA VAL A 112 -0.26 -0.82 15.45
C VAL A 112 -0.16 0.08 16.67
N GLU A 113 0.00 1.38 16.44
CA GLU A 113 0.03 2.41 17.46
C GLU A 113 -1.32 3.15 17.56
N PRO A 114 -1.62 3.88 18.64
CA PRO A 114 -2.90 4.59 18.81
C PRO A 114 -3.22 5.56 17.67
N GLN A 115 -2.19 6.20 17.09
CA GLN A 115 -2.36 7.07 15.93
C GLN A 115 -2.77 6.29 14.68
N SER A 116 -2.19 5.09 14.48
CA SER A 116 -2.57 4.18 13.40
C SER A 116 -4.04 3.76 13.52
N GLU A 117 -4.52 3.45 14.74
CA GLU A 117 -5.92 3.11 14.98
C GLU A 117 -6.86 4.27 14.63
N THR A 118 -6.48 5.52 14.95
CA THR A 118 -7.29 6.70 14.65
C THR A 118 -7.46 6.89 13.14
N VAL A 119 -6.35 6.87 12.40
CA VAL A 119 -6.35 7.01 10.93
C VAL A 119 -7.10 5.84 10.28
N TRP A 120 -6.94 4.62 10.83
CA TRP A 120 -7.64 3.43 10.36
C TRP A 120 -9.16 3.58 10.47
N ARG A 121 -9.67 4.03 11.64
CA ARG A 121 -11.10 4.27 11.85
C ARG A 121 -11.66 5.36 10.93
N GLN A 122 -10.87 6.38 10.62
CA GLN A 122 -11.26 7.39 9.63
C GLN A 122 -11.41 6.79 8.24
N ALA A 123 -10.46 5.95 7.82
CA ALA A 123 -10.56 5.24 6.54
C ALA A 123 -11.74 4.26 6.51
N ASP A 124 -12.09 3.62 7.64
CA ASP A 124 -13.33 2.80 7.75
C ASP A 124 -14.60 3.64 7.56
N LYS A 125 -14.65 4.84 8.13
CA LYS A 125 -15.77 5.77 7.97
C LYS A 125 -16.05 6.12 6.51
N TYR A 126 -14.99 6.28 5.72
CA TYR A 126 -15.08 6.60 4.30
C TYR A 126 -15.03 5.38 3.38
N GLN A 127 -14.99 4.16 3.95
CA GLN A 127 -14.92 2.89 3.20
C GLN A 127 -13.77 2.84 2.19
N VAL A 128 -12.64 3.48 2.50
CA VAL A 128 -11.48 3.52 1.62
C VAL A 128 -10.79 2.15 1.61
N PRO A 129 -10.65 1.49 0.45
CA PRO A 129 -9.87 0.27 0.30
C PRO A 129 -8.41 0.48 0.71
N ARG A 130 -7.81 -0.51 1.37
CA ARG A 130 -6.46 -0.36 1.89
C ARG A 130 -5.61 -1.61 1.79
N MET A 131 -4.31 -1.35 1.70
CA MET A 131 -3.27 -2.33 1.91
C MET A 131 -2.30 -1.83 2.97
N VAL A 132 -1.50 -2.72 3.53
CA VAL A 132 -0.52 -2.39 4.56
C VAL A 132 0.88 -2.71 4.08
N TYR A 133 1.81 -1.81 4.39
CA TYR A 133 3.23 -1.99 4.20
C TYR A 133 3.94 -1.97 5.54
N VAL A 134 4.43 -3.12 5.99
CA VAL A 134 5.23 -3.27 7.21
C VAL A 134 6.66 -2.86 6.91
N ASN A 135 6.99 -1.63 7.28
CA ASN A 135 8.27 -0.97 7.02
C ASN A 135 9.26 -1.15 8.16
N LYS A 136 10.53 -0.81 7.92
CA LYS A 136 11.61 -0.88 8.89
C LYS A 136 11.91 -2.31 9.35
N MET A 137 11.88 -3.27 8.42
CA MET A 137 12.27 -4.66 8.72
C MET A 137 13.74 -4.82 9.12
N ASP A 138 14.56 -3.77 8.93
CA ASP A 138 15.99 -3.71 9.23
C ASP A 138 16.34 -3.27 10.66
N ILE A 139 15.39 -2.81 11.45
CA ILE A 139 15.65 -2.31 12.80
C ILE A 139 15.58 -3.41 13.85
N MET A 140 16.34 -3.23 14.94
CA MET A 140 16.33 -4.16 16.07
C MET A 140 14.93 -4.27 16.71
N GLY A 141 14.43 -5.49 16.84
CA GLY A 141 13.09 -5.78 17.36
C GLY A 141 12.01 -5.81 16.27
N ALA A 142 12.38 -5.76 14.99
CA ALA A 142 11.43 -5.91 13.89
C ALA A 142 10.80 -7.32 13.89
N ASN A 143 9.46 -7.37 13.89
CA ASN A 143 8.71 -8.63 13.86
C ASN A 143 7.45 -8.49 13.02
N PHE A 144 7.52 -8.97 11.78
CA PHE A 144 6.43 -8.94 10.82
C PHE A 144 5.17 -9.65 11.33
N TYR A 145 5.33 -10.83 11.88
CA TYR A 145 4.22 -11.68 12.31
C TYR A 145 3.45 -11.06 13.48
N ASN A 146 4.16 -10.46 14.42
CA ASN A 146 3.55 -9.74 15.53
C ASN A 146 2.72 -8.54 15.03
N VAL A 147 3.15 -7.85 13.96
CA VAL A 147 2.36 -6.75 13.37
C VAL A 147 1.05 -7.29 12.78
N ILE A 148 1.08 -8.44 12.09
CA ILE A 148 -0.14 -9.10 11.57
C ILE A 148 -1.11 -9.42 12.72
N ASP A 149 -0.61 -10.00 13.80
CA ASP A 149 -1.43 -10.33 14.98
C ASP A 149 -2.05 -9.06 15.60
N MET A 150 -1.25 -8.00 15.76
CA MET A 150 -1.74 -6.70 16.24
C MET A 150 -2.81 -6.11 15.32
N MET A 151 -2.67 -6.24 13.99
CA MET A 151 -3.71 -5.79 13.05
C MET A 151 -5.02 -6.56 13.26
N LYS A 152 -4.96 -7.88 13.38
CA LYS A 152 -6.13 -8.73 13.64
C LYS A 152 -6.78 -8.39 14.97
N GLU A 153 -6.00 -8.18 16.03
CA GLU A 153 -6.50 -7.92 17.38
C GLU A 153 -7.03 -6.50 17.57
N ARG A 154 -6.28 -5.47 17.14
CA ARG A 154 -6.59 -4.07 17.42
C ARG A 154 -7.43 -3.39 16.33
N LEU A 155 -7.10 -3.66 15.07
CA LEU A 155 -7.82 -3.07 13.93
C LEU A 155 -9.03 -3.92 13.51
N LYS A 156 -9.14 -5.17 13.99
CA LYS A 156 -10.22 -6.10 13.66
C LYS A 156 -10.38 -6.32 12.16
N CYS A 157 -9.30 -6.20 11.40
CA CYS A 157 -9.30 -6.37 9.96
C CYS A 157 -8.85 -7.77 9.56
N ASN A 158 -9.27 -8.21 8.37
CA ASN A 158 -8.79 -9.44 7.75
C ASN A 158 -7.42 -9.15 7.09
N ALA A 159 -6.36 -9.11 7.90
CA ALA A 159 -4.99 -8.91 7.45
C ALA A 159 -4.44 -10.21 6.87
N VAL A 160 -4.15 -10.21 5.57
CA VAL A 160 -3.65 -11.37 4.84
C VAL A 160 -2.28 -11.06 4.25
N PRO A 161 -1.21 -11.71 4.71
CA PRO A 161 0.10 -11.56 4.10
C PRO A 161 0.09 -12.02 2.64
N ILE A 162 0.60 -11.18 1.74
CA ILE A 162 0.88 -11.54 0.35
C ILE A 162 2.39 -11.68 0.12
N GLN A 163 3.17 -11.32 1.12
CA GLN A 163 4.62 -11.40 1.15
C GLN A 163 5.10 -11.85 2.52
N LEU A 164 6.27 -12.52 2.56
CA LEU A 164 6.98 -12.81 3.81
C LEU A 164 8.40 -12.23 3.75
N PRO A 165 8.95 -11.74 4.88
CA PRO A 165 10.32 -11.27 4.94
C PRO A 165 11.32 -12.42 4.95
N ILE A 166 12.41 -12.29 4.18
CA ILE A 166 13.57 -13.18 4.26
C ILE A 166 14.56 -12.58 5.26
N GLY A 167 14.55 -13.11 6.47
CA GLY A 167 15.30 -12.55 7.60
C GLY A 167 14.61 -11.35 8.25
N ALA A 168 15.23 -10.81 9.28
CA ALA A 168 14.79 -9.60 9.97
C ALA A 168 16.03 -8.86 10.49
N GLU A 169 15.86 -7.59 10.87
CA GLU A 169 16.95 -6.74 11.38
C GLU A 169 18.12 -6.65 10.37
N ALA A 170 19.35 -6.86 10.83
CA ALA A 170 20.54 -6.83 9.98
C ALA A 170 20.54 -7.93 8.90
N ASP A 171 19.82 -9.01 9.13
CA ASP A 171 19.74 -10.17 8.22
C ASP A 171 18.60 -10.07 7.21
N PHE A 172 17.86 -8.95 7.16
CA PHE A 172 16.80 -8.74 6.16
C PHE A 172 17.40 -8.61 4.75
N LYS A 173 17.19 -9.65 3.93
CA LYS A 173 17.82 -9.80 2.60
C LYS A 173 16.84 -9.62 1.44
N GLY A 174 15.56 -9.90 1.65
CA GLY A 174 14.59 -9.92 0.57
C GLY A 174 13.19 -10.28 1.05
N ILE A 175 12.38 -10.65 0.09
CA ILE A 175 10.94 -10.89 0.27
C ILE A 175 10.56 -12.17 -0.46
N ILE A 176 9.69 -12.96 0.12
CA ILE A 176 8.99 -14.07 -0.57
C ILE A 176 7.67 -13.52 -1.06
N ASP A 177 7.41 -13.63 -2.35
CA ASP A 177 6.08 -13.42 -2.95
C ASP A 177 5.26 -14.70 -2.78
N LEU A 178 4.20 -14.63 -1.98
CA LEU A 178 3.34 -15.78 -1.69
C LEU A 178 2.40 -16.11 -2.85
N VAL A 179 2.12 -15.18 -3.75
CA VAL A 179 1.25 -15.42 -4.91
C VAL A 179 2.02 -16.19 -5.99
N GLN A 180 3.28 -15.80 -6.23
CA GLN A 180 4.13 -16.42 -7.26
C GLN A 180 5.02 -17.53 -6.70
N MET A 181 5.11 -17.69 -5.38
CA MET A 181 5.95 -18.64 -4.67
C MET A 181 7.42 -18.56 -5.09
N GLN A 182 7.95 -17.36 -5.09
CA GLN A 182 9.34 -17.04 -5.43
C GLN A 182 9.95 -16.06 -4.41
N ALA A 183 11.27 -15.94 -4.41
CA ALA A 183 12.01 -15.01 -3.55
C ALA A 183 12.62 -13.87 -4.38
N ASP A 184 12.40 -12.63 -3.94
CA ASP A 184 13.06 -11.44 -4.46
C ASP A 184 14.19 -11.05 -3.50
N VAL A 185 15.43 -11.30 -3.89
CA VAL A 185 16.63 -11.10 -3.06
C VAL A 185 17.41 -9.89 -3.54
N TYR A 186 17.83 -9.04 -2.62
CA TYR A 186 18.55 -7.80 -2.89
C TYR A 186 20.04 -7.98 -2.69
N TYR A 187 20.83 -7.61 -3.71
CA TYR A 187 22.29 -7.76 -3.74
C TYR A 187 23.05 -6.43 -3.66
N ASP A 188 22.33 -5.31 -3.68
CA ASP A 188 22.93 -3.98 -3.55
C ASP A 188 22.20 -3.11 -2.52
N ASP A 189 22.87 -2.05 -2.04
CA ASP A 189 22.30 -1.12 -1.06
C ASP A 189 21.30 -0.12 -1.68
N LYS A 190 21.29 0.01 -3.01
CA LYS A 190 20.37 0.91 -3.72
C LYS A 190 19.07 0.23 -4.14
N GLY A 191 18.97 -1.09 -3.93
CA GLY A 191 17.82 -1.88 -4.32
C GLY A 191 17.60 -1.95 -5.84
N LEU A 192 18.67 -1.85 -6.63
CA LEU A 192 18.62 -1.93 -8.09
C LEU A 192 18.97 -3.33 -8.63
N ASP A 193 19.81 -4.08 -7.91
CA ASP A 193 20.10 -5.50 -8.21
C ASP A 193 19.18 -6.40 -7.39
N VAL A 194 17.97 -6.61 -7.92
CA VAL A 194 16.97 -7.52 -7.34
C VAL A 194 16.92 -8.77 -8.22
N ARG A 195 17.11 -9.92 -7.61
CA ARG A 195 17.09 -11.20 -8.32
C ARG A 195 15.96 -12.07 -7.82
N VAL A 196 15.25 -12.66 -8.79
CA VAL A 196 14.24 -13.68 -8.52
C VAL A 196 14.95 -15.01 -8.34
N GLU A 197 14.74 -15.63 -7.20
CA GLU A 197 15.38 -16.89 -6.80
C GLU A 197 14.34 -17.86 -6.22
N ASP A 198 14.76 -19.10 -6.05
CA ASP A 198 13.96 -20.07 -5.32
C ASP A 198 13.86 -19.69 -3.84
N ILE A 199 12.72 -20.00 -3.22
CA ILE A 199 12.53 -19.78 -1.78
C ILE A 199 13.60 -20.54 -0.99
N PRO A 200 14.28 -19.87 -0.02
CA PRO A 200 15.27 -20.52 0.81
C PRO A 200 14.72 -21.78 1.48
N GLU A 201 15.51 -22.86 1.53
CA GLU A 201 15.06 -24.18 1.99
C GLU A 201 14.45 -24.14 3.39
N ASN A 202 15.06 -23.35 4.30
CA ASN A 202 14.58 -23.17 5.67
C ASN A 202 13.26 -22.37 5.77
N MET A 203 12.78 -21.78 4.69
CA MET A 203 11.54 -21.00 4.63
C MET A 203 10.45 -21.64 3.78
N LYS A 204 10.75 -22.70 3.04
CA LYS A 204 9.79 -23.36 2.13
C LYS A 204 8.53 -23.83 2.86
N GLU A 205 8.67 -24.49 4.00
CA GLU A 205 7.53 -24.97 4.78
C GLU A 205 6.67 -23.81 5.29
N LEU A 206 7.31 -22.74 5.77
CA LEU A 206 6.61 -21.54 6.24
C LEU A 206 5.90 -20.82 5.07
N ALA A 207 6.59 -20.66 3.95
CA ALA A 207 6.03 -20.04 2.76
C ALA A 207 4.84 -20.83 2.22
N GLN A 208 4.94 -22.16 2.17
CA GLN A 208 3.83 -23.02 1.75
C GLN A 208 2.63 -22.86 2.67
N LYS A 209 2.84 -22.88 3.99
CA LYS A 209 1.75 -22.66 4.96
C LYS A 209 1.02 -21.34 4.71
N TYR A 210 1.75 -20.23 4.55
CA TYR A 210 1.14 -18.92 4.32
C TYR A 210 0.53 -18.78 2.93
N HIS A 211 1.07 -19.48 1.93
CA HIS A 211 0.45 -19.59 0.61
C HIS A 211 -0.89 -20.31 0.69
N ASP A 212 -0.94 -21.45 1.38
CA ASP A 212 -2.18 -22.23 1.55
C ASP A 212 -3.24 -21.40 2.30
N GLU A 213 -2.85 -20.68 3.37
CA GLU A 213 -3.73 -19.74 4.07
C GLU A 213 -4.21 -18.61 3.16
N LEU A 214 -3.35 -18.05 2.30
CA LEU A 214 -3.73 -17.04 1.32
C LEU A 214 -4.74 -17.58 0.30
N VAL A 215 -4.49 -18.76 -0.24
CA VAL A 215 -5.39 -19.43 -1.21
C VAL A 215 -6.75 -19.73 -0.58
N GLU A 216 -6.79 -20.21 0.66
CA GLU A 216 -8.03 -20.44 1.41
C GLU A 216 -8.82 -19.13 1.58
N HIS A 217 -8.17 -18.04 2.04
CA HIS A 217 -8.82 -16.73 2.16
C HIS A 217 -9.32 -16.19 0.82
N VAL A 218 -8.60 -16.43 -0.27
CA VAL A 218 -9.03 -16.06 -1.62
C VAL A 218 -10.25 -16.88 -2.04
N ALA A 219 -10.21 -18.18 -1.87
CA ALA A 219 -11.30 -19.08 -2.23
C ALA A 219 -12.61 -18.73 -1.49
N GLU A 220 -12.55 -18.39 -0.21
CA GLU A 220 -13.71 -17.98 0.60
C GLU A 220 -14.42 -16.72 0.09
N GLN A 221 -13.80 -15.91 -0.77
CA GLN A 221 -14.37 -14.66 -1.28
C GLN A 221 -15.14 -14.80 -2.59
N ASP A 222 -15.03 -15.94 -3.29
CA ASP A 222 -15.63 -16.17 -4.61
C ASP A 222 -16.12 -17.61 -4.72
N ASP A 223 -17.41 -17.79 -4.97
CA ASP A 223 -18.08 -19.10 -4.96
C ASP A 223 -17.47 -20.07 -6.01
N GLU A 224 -17.07 -19.56 -7.19
CA GLU A 224 -16.45 -20.38 -8.24
C GLU A 224 -15.05 -20.86 -7.81
N LEU A 225 -14.27 -19.99 -7.16
CA LEU A 225 -12.95 -20.34 -6.65
C LEU A 225 -13.06 -21.30 -5.44
N LEU A 226 -14.10 -21.15 -4.63
CA LEU A 226 -14.35 -22.06 -3.52
C LEU A 226 -14.67 -23.48 -4.02
N GLU A 227 -15.51 -23.61 -5.06
CA GLU A 227 -15.81 -24.92 -5.67
C GLU A 227 -14.55 -25.57 -6.24
N LYS A 228 -13.69 -24.84 -6.92
CA LYS A 228 -12.39 -25.34 -7.43
C LYS A 228 -11.50 -25.81 -6.27
N TYR A 229 -11.32 -24.96 -5.24
CA TYR A 229 -10.49 -25.27 -4.08
C TYR A 229 -10.97 -26.54 -3.34
N LEU A 230 -12.28 -26.66 -3.09
CA LEU A 230 -12.87 -27.84 -2.46
C LEU A 230 -12.79 -29.07 -3.39
N GLY A 231 -12.80 -28.89 -4.69
CA GLY A 231 -12.57 -29.95 -5.70
C GLY A 231 -11.13 -30.44 -5.77
N GLY A 232 -10.19 -29.78 -5.09
CA GLY A 232 -8.76 -30.11 -5.11
C GLY A 232 -8.04 -29.60 -6.36
N GLU A 233 -8.63 -28.62 -7.08
CA GLU A 233 -7.99 -27.95 -8.21
C GLU A 233 -7.13 -26.80 -7.73
N GLU A 234 -5.93 -26.63 -8.30
CA GLU A 234 -5.06 -25.50 -8.01
C GLU A 234 -5.61 -24.21 -8.65
N LEU A 235 -5.64 -23.12 -7.88
CA LEU A 235 -5.97 -21.80 -8.40
C LEU A 235 -4.79 -21.22 -9.18
N THR A 236 -5.08 -20.61 -10.31
CA THR A 236 -4.05 -19.91 -11.10
C THR A 236 -3.64 -18.60 -10.44
N ILE A 237 -2.42 -18.13 -10.73
CA ILE A 237 -1.90 -16.84 -10.23
C ILE A 237 -2.84 -15.68 -10.60
N ASP A 238 -3.42 -15.69 -11.81
CA ASP A 238 -4.34 -14.63 -12.26
C ASP A 238 -5.68 -14.67 -11.51
N GLU A 239 -6.21 -15.85 -11.19
CA GLU A 239 -7.40 -15.99 -10.34
C GLU A 239 -7.14 -15.46 -8.94
N ILE A 240 -6.01 -15.83 -8.33
CA ILE A 240 -5.59 -15.35 -7.01
C ILE A 240 -5.47 -13.83 -7.01
N LYS A 241 -4.73 -13.25 -7.96
CA LYS A 241 -4.55 -11.78 -8.07
C LYS A 241 -5.87 -11.04 -8.27
N THR A 242 -6.73 -11.55 -9.15
CA THR A 242 -8.03 -10.94 -9.42
C THR A 242 -8.93 -10.96 -8.19
N CYS A 243 -8.92 -12.05 -7.43
CA CYS A 243 -9.72 -12.16 -6.23
C CYS A 243 -9.17 -11.30 -5.08
N ILE A 244 -7.85 -11.25 -4.87
CA ILE A 244 -7.23 -10.32 -3.91
C ILE A 244 -7.66 -8.89 -4.22
N ARG A 245 -7.59 -8.46 -5.50
CA ARG A 245 -8.01 -7.13 -5.92
C ARG A 245 -9.49 -6.87 -5.59
N LYS A 246 -10.40 -7.75 -6.01
CA LYS A 246 -11.84 -7.64 -5.74
C LYS A 246 -12.13 -7.54 -4.24
N SER A 247 -11.48 -8.37 -3.44
CA SER A 247 -11.65 -8.44 -1.98
C SER A 247 -11.09 -7.20 -1.28
N THR A 248 -9.98 -6.65 -1.78
CA THR A 248 -9.39 -5.40 -1.29
C THR A 248 -10.32 -4.23 -1.57
N ILE A 249 -10.82 -4.09 -2.79
CA ILE A 249 -11.78 -3.04 -3.19
C ILE A 249 -13.07 -3.13 -2.36
N ALA A 250 -13.53 -4.34 -2.08
CA ALA A 250 -14.71 -4.58 -1.25
C ALA A 250 -14.46 -4.42 0.27
N ASN A 251 -13.25 -4.06 0.71
CA ASN A 251 -12.83 -3.99 2.11
C ASN A 251 -13.00 -5.31 2.90
N LYS A 252 -13.00 -6.46 2.22
CA LYS A 252 -13.10 -7.79 2.82
C LYS A 252 -11.73 -8.37 3.21
N MET A 253 -10.68 -7.91 2.56
CA MET A 253 -9.30 -8.34 2.76
C MET A 253 -8.38 -7.13 2.79
N VAL A 254 -7.35 -7.19 3.61
CA VAL A 254 -6.26 -6.21 3.66
C VAL A 254 -4.96 -6.90 3.31
N PRO A 255 -4.44 -6.76 2.07
CA PRO A 255 -3.16 -7.32 1.70
C PRO A 255 -2.02 -6.69 2.49
N VAL A 256 -1.09 -7.50 2.97
CA VAL A 256 0.05 -7.02 3.77
C VAL A 256 1.36 -7.35 3.07
N CYS A 257 2.11 -6.28 2.77
CA CYS A 257 3.48 -6.30 2.24
C CYS A 257 4.51 -6.01 3.33
N CYS A 258 5.77 -6.29 3.06
CA CYS A 258 6.87 -5.96 3.97
C CYS A 258 8.08 -5.39 3.25
N GLY A 259 8.94 -4.68 4.01
CA GLY A 259 10.19 -4.18 3.48
C GLY A 259 10.89 -3.17 4.40
N THR A 260 11.88 -2.51 3.86
CA THR A 260 12.60 -1.41 4.52
C THR A 260 12.90 -0.31 3.50
N SER A 261 12.14 0.77 3.58
CA SER A 261 12.30 1.92 2.66
C SER A 261 13.67 2.58 2.83
N TYR A 262 14.18 2.66 4.06
CA TYR A 262 15.51 3.23 4.33
C TYR A 262 16.64 2.44 3.67
N ARG A 263 16.56 1.11 3.66
CA ARG A 263 17.53 0.20 3.02
C ARG A 263 17.19 -0.13 1.57
N ASN A 264 16.19 0.53 0.99
CA ASN A 264 15.81 0.38 -0.41
C ASN A 264 15.38 -1.04 -0.80
N LYS A 265 14.73 -1.79 0.10
CA LYS A 265 14.28 -3.17 -0.13
C LYS A 265 12.77 -3.28 0.05
N GLY A 266 12.06 -3.81 -0.95
CA GLY A 266 10.62 -4.07 -0.90
C GLY A 266 9.73 -2.97 -1.48
N VAL A 267 10.28 -1.85 -1.93
CA VAL A 267 9.47 -0.73 -2.47
C VAL A 267 8.98 -1.01 -3.88
N GLN A 268 9.78 -1.69 -4.71
CA GLN A 268 9.34 -2.09 -6.05
C GLN A 268 8.20 -3.10 -5.97
N GLN A 269 8.28 -4.08 -5.07
CA GLN A 269 7.20 -5.04 -4.83
C GLN A 269 5.95 -4.37 -4.23
N LEU A 270 6.11 -3.33 -3.42
CA LEU A 270 4.99 -2.49 -2.99
C LEU A 270 4.33 -1.78 -4.17
N LEU A 271 5.11 -1.21 -5.09
CA LEU A 271 4.59 -0.59 -6.32
C LEU A 271 3.84 -1.60 -7.20
N ASP A 272 4.36 -2.81 -7.33
CA ASP A 272 3.68 -3.90 -8.03
C ASP A 272 2.35 -4.24 -7.37
N ALA A 273 2.32 -4.39 -6.06
CA ALA A 273 1.11 -4.64 -5.30
C ALA A 273 0.07 -3.50 -5.39
N ILE A 274 0.52 -2.24 -5.44
CA ILE A 274 -0.37 -1.09 -5.68
C ILE A 274 -1.04 -1.20 -7.06
N VAL A 275 -0.27 -1.52 -8.10
CA VAL A 275 -0.81 -1.68 -9.46
C VAL A 275 -1.78 -2.85 -9.53
N ASP A 276 -1.42 -4.00 -8.93
CA ASP A 276 -2.18 -5.23 -9.02
C ASP A 276 -3.46 -5.19 -8.17
N TYR A 277 -3.42 -4.65 -6.96
CA TYR A 277 -4.50 -4.84 -5.97
C TYR A 277 -5.28 -3.59 -5.60
N MET A 278 -4.73 -2.38 -5.82
CA MET A 278 -5.44 -1.16 -5.48
C MET A 278 -6.47 -0.76 -6.55
N PRO A 279 -7.58 -0.10 -6.15
CA PRO A 279 -8.63 0.29 -7.08
C PRO A 279 -8.15 1.32 -8.11
N ALA A 280 -8.80 1.30 -9.26
CA ALA A 280 -8.82 2.40 -10.21
C ALA A 280 -10.01 3.33 -9.90
N PRO A 281 -10.03 4.57 -10.39
CA PRO A 281 -11.18 5.47 -10.26
C PRO A 281 -12.50 4.88 -10.74
N THR A 282 -12.45 3.95 -11.70
CA THR A 282 -13.62 3.23 -12.24
C THR A 282 -14.17 2.14 -11.32
N ASP A 283 -13.40 1.69 -10.35
CA ASP A 283 -13.79 0.64 -9.41
C ASP A 283 -14.50 1.19 -8.16
N VAL A 284 -14.39 2.51 -7.93
CA VAL A 284 -14.96 3.19 -6.76
C VAL A 284 -16.29 3.83 -7.14
N PRO A 285 -17.34 3.72 -6.29
CA PRO A 285 -18.62 4.31 -6.58
C PRO A 285 -18.52 5.85 -6.66
N SER A 286 -19.21 6.43 -7.64
CA SER A 286 -19.27 7.88 -7.83
C SER A 286 -19.83 8.60 -6.60
N ILE A 287 -19.25 9.74 -6.25
CA ILE A 287 -19.75 10.59 -5.17
C ILE A 287 -21.06 11.26 -5.64
N LYS A 288 -22.11 11.11 -4.84
CA LYS A 288 -23.40 11.78 -5.08
C LYS A 288 -23.38 13.16 -4.45
N GLY A 289 -23.63 14.18 -5.25
CA GLY A 289 -23.84 15.55 -4.83
C GLY A 289 -25.18 16.08 -5.32
N THR A 290 -25.60 17.24 -4.82
CA THR A 290 -26.76 17.96 -5.33
C THR A 290 -26.31 19.33 -5.80
N ASN A 291 -26.78 19.74 -6.98
CA ASN A 291 -26.61 21.11 -7.44
C ASN A 291 -27.37 22.04 -6.49
N PRO A 292 -26.70 23.02 -5.82
CA PRO A 292 -27.35 23.88 -4.86
C PRO A 292 -28.40 24.83 -5.49
N GLU A 293 -28.34 25.07 -6.81
CA GLU A 293 -29.23 25.96 -7.50
C GLU A 293 -30.45 25.22 -8.11
N THR A 294 -30.25 24.02 -8.67
CA THR A 294 -31.29 23.25 -9.34
C THR A 294 -31.85 22.11 -8.52
N GLY A 295 -31.13 21.65 -7.49
CA GLY A 295 -31.47 20.47 -6.68
C GLY A 295 -31.28 19.15 -7.41
N ASP A 296 -30.70 19.16 -8.62
CA ASP A 296 -30.42 17.95 -9.38
C ASP A 296 -29.32 17.11 -8.76
N CYS A 297 -29.44 15.78 -8.86
CA CYS A 297 -28.40 14.87 -8.40
C CYS A 297 -27.22 14.89 -9.36
N LEU A 298 -26.05 15.23 -8.85
CA LEU A 298 -24.80 15.21 -9.58
C LEU A 298 -24.00 13.97 -9.13
N LEU A 299 -23.42 13.27 -10.10
CA LEU A 299 -22.52 12.13 -9.86
C LEU A 299 -21.12 12.56 -10.24
N TYR A 300 -20.22 12.58 -9.24
CA TYR A 300 -18.81 12.87 -9.45
C TYR A 300 -17.98 11.59 -9.27
N THR A 301 -17.11 11.32 -10.23
CA THR A 301 -16.01 10.37 -10.03
C THR A 301 -14.84 11.08 -9.38
N SER A 302 -13.90 10.35 -8.80
CA SER A 302 -12.68 10.92 -8.20
C SER A 302 -11.82 11.72 -9.20
N ASP A 303 -12.13 11.61 -10.49
CA ASP A 303 -11.45 12.26 -11.62
C ASP A 303 -12.26 13.41 -12.26
N ALA A 304 -13.36 13.82 -11.64
CA ALA A 304 -14.22 14.88 -12.17
C ALA A 304 -13.53 16.26 -12.26
N ALA A 305 -12.40 16.45 -11.60
CA ALA A 305 -11.61 17.69 -11.68
C ALA A 305 -10.93 17.90 -13.05
N ASP A 306 -10.77 16.84 -13.85
CA ASP A 306 -10.13 16.93 -15.18
C ASP A 306 -11.14 17.19 -16.33
N GLU A 307 -12.46 17.26 -16.05
CA GLU A 307 -13.50 17.43 -17.06
C GLU A 307 -13.98 18.89 -17.23
N GLU A 308 -13.50 19.84 -16.42
CA GLU A 308 -13.84 21.26 -16.52
C GLU A 308 -12.85 22.07 -17.39
N ASP A 309 -12.62 21.64 -18.63
CA ASP A 309 -11.97 22.48 -19.65
C ASP A 309 -12.89 22.66 -20.88
#